data_615d1f5fdadde35099f8e7c691b0b698
#
_entry.id   615d1f5fdadde35099f8e7c691b0b698
#
_cell.length_a   1.000
_cell.length_b   1.000
_cell.length_c   1.000
_cell.angle_alpha   90.00
_cell.angle_beta   90.00
_cell.angle_gamma   90.00
#
_symmetry.space_group_name_H-M   'P 1'
#
loop_
_entity.id
_entity.type
_entity.pdbx_description
1 polymer ?
#
loop_
_entity_poly.entity_id
_entity_poly.type
_entity_poly.pdbx_seq_one_letter_code
_entity_poly.pdbx_strand_id
1 'polypeptide(L)'
;MAESIPRVIPYICCNGASDAMEFYQRAFGAEELYRLPNPDGTLGHAEIKIGESIIQLSDEWPEGGVYSPLTLKGNSCSLTLVVDDPDAAFERAVAAGATVDRQVRDEPYGRIGSTNDPFGHRWALIRMAEDWDPEAMK
;
A
#
# COMPACT_ATOMS: atom_id res chain seq x y z
N MET A 1 11.19 -24.88 13.43
CA MET A 1 11.57 -23.55 13.92
C MET A 1 10.58 -22.53 13.41
N ALA A 2 10.13 -21.69 14.29
CA ALA A 2 9.19 -20.64 13.87
C ALA A 2 9.89 -19.60 13.01
N GLU A 3 9.23 -19.21 11.92
CA GLU A 3 9.71 -18.11 11.13
C GLU A 3 9.61 -16.80 11.89
N SER A 4 10.39 -15.83 11.47
CA SER A 4 10.32 -14.47 12.00
C SER A 4 8.93 -13.88 11.69
N ILE A 5 8.25 -13.40 12.74
CA ILE A 5 6.95 -12.75 12.61
C ILE A 5 7.15 -11.24 12.63
N PRO A 6 6.59 -10.50 11.65
CA PRO A 6 6.67 -9.03 11.69
C PRO A 6 6.07 -8.50 12.99
N ARG A 7 6.76 -7.55 13.61
CA ARG A 7 6.31 -6.97 14.89
C ARG A 7 5.36 -5.79 14.69
N VAL A 8 5.43 -5.15 13.53
CA VAL A 8 4.50 -4.09 13.15
C VAL A 8 3.92 -4.47 11.79
N ILE A 9 2.61 -4.55 11.72
CA ILE A 9 1.91 -4.89 10.49
C ILE A 9 0.95 -3.77 10.18
N PRO A 10 1.08 -3.11 9.01
CA PRO A 10 0.10 -2.10 8.60
C PRO A 10 -1.29 -2.74 8.48
N TYR A 11 -2.28 -2.04 9.00
CA TYR A 11 -3.68 -2.44 8.86
C TYR A 11 -4.43 -1.27 8.22
N ILE A 12 -4.86 -1.45 6.98
CA ILE A 12 -5.50 -0.38 6.23
C ILE A 12 -6.99 -0.67 6.06
N CYS A 13 -7.76 0.40 6.02
CA CYS A 13 -9.20 0.32 5.77
C CYS A 13 -9.48 0.78 4.35
N CYS A 14 -10.24 0.00 3.61
CA CYS A 14 -10.62 0.29 2.24
C CYS A 14 -12.13 0.23 2.11
N ASN A 15 -12.72 1.23 1.50
CA ASN A 15 -14.14 1.14 1.14
C ASN A 15 -14.25 0.28 -0.11
N GLY A 16 -14.51 -1.01 0.08
CA GLY A 16 -14.45 -2.02 -0.97
C GLY A 16 -13.17 -2.85 -0.87
N ALA A 17 -12.95 -3.52 0.27
CA ALA A 17 -11.72 -4.28 0.52
C ALA A 17 -11.47 -5.40 -0.49
N SER A 18 -12.53 -6.07 -0.96
CA SER A 18 -12.37 -7.10 -1.98
C SER A 18 -11.82 -6.54 -3.28
N ASP A 19 -12.34 -5.39 -3.73
CA ASP A 19 -11.84 -4.69 -4.91
C ASP A 19 -10.41 -4.18 -4.67
N ALA A 20 -10.11 -3.77 -3.44
CA ALA A 20 -8.77 -3.32 -3.09
C ALA A 20 -7.75 -4.45 -3.24
N MET A 21 -8.10 -5.65 -2.79
CA MET A 21 -7.21 -6.81 -2.94
C MET A 21 -6.91 -7.10 -4.41
N GLU A 22 -7.92 -7.03 -5.28
CA GLU A 22 -7.71 -7.20 -6.72
C GLU A 22 -6.80 -6.10 -7.28
N PHE A 23 -7.02 -4.86 -6.87
CA PHE A 23 -6.17 -3.75 -7.29
C PHE A 23 -4.73 -3.99 -6.90
N TYR A 24 -4.46 -4.36 -5.64
CA TYR A 24 -3.10 -4.58 -5.16
C TYR A 24 -2.43 -5.76 -5.86
N GLN A 25 -3.18 -6.77 -6.27
CA GLN A 25 -2.66 -7.86 -7.11
C GLN A 25 -2.17 -7.32 -8.46
N ARG A 26 -3.00 -6.51 -9.12
CA ARG A 26 -2.66 -5.95 -10.44
C ARG A 26 -1.55 -4.91 -10.35
N ALA A 27 -1.64 -4.02 -9.36
CA ALA A 27 -0.73 -2.87 -9.24
C ALA A 27 0.63 -3.26 -8.70
N PHE A 28 0.68 -4.10 -7.66
CA PHE A 28 1.89 -4.36 -6.89
C PHE A 28 2.28 -5.83 -6.83
N GLY A 29 1.55 -6.71 -7.50
CA GLY A 29 1.82 -8.13 -7.44
C GLY A 29 1.50 -8.76 -6.10
N ALA A 30 0.54 -8.19 -5.36
CA ALA A 30 0.14 -8.72 -4.06
C ALA A 30 -0.44 -10.13 -4.20
N GLU A 31 -0.20 -10.94 -3.18
CA GLU A 31 -0.74 -12.28 -3.05
C GLU A 31 -1.75 -12.30 -1.90
N GLU A 32 -2.96 -12.81 -2.16
CA GLU A 32 -3.94 -13.00 -1.10
C GLU A 32 -3.51 -14.15 -0.21
N LEU A 33 -3.38 -13.90 1.10
CA LEU A 33 -3.09 -14.96 2.05
C LEU A 33 -4.39 -15.59 2.56
N TYR A 34 -5.35 -14.76 2.95
CA TYR A 34 -6.70 -15.22 3.31
C TYR A 34 -7.63 -14.01 3.43
N ARG A 35 -8.94 -14.30 3.49
CA ARG A 35 -9.98 -13.31 3.76
C ARG A 35 -11.06 -13.91 4.63
N LEU A 36 -11.67 -13.07 5.46
CA LEU A 36 -12.77 -13.42 6.34
C LEU A 36 -13.98 -12.55 5.99
N PRO A 37 -14.86 -13.03 5.09
CA PRO A 37 -16.00 -12.22 4.67
C PRO A 37 -17.09 -12.17 5.75
N ASN A 38 -17.77 -11.03 5.82
CA ASN A 38 -18.98 -10.88 6.59
C ASN A 38 -20.18 -11.46 5.81
N PRO A 39 -21.33 -11.70 6.49
CA PRO A 39 -22.52 -12.19 5.79
C PRO A 39 -23.00 -11.30 4.65
N ASP A 40 -22.73 -9.98 4.71
CA ASP A 40 -23.14 -9.02 3.67
C ASP A 40 -22.15 -8.96 2.50
N GLY A 41 -21.08 -9.75 2.52
CA GLY A 41 -20.08 -9.79 1.46
C GLY A 41 -18.91 -8.82 1.65
N THR A 42 -18.99 -7.91 2.62
CA THR A 42 -17.83 -7.08 2.97
C THR A 42 -16.77 -7.92 3.68
N LEU A 43 -15.55 -7.44 3.75
CA LEU A 43 -14.48 -8.18 4.42
C LEU A 43 -14.24 -7.60 5.81
N GLY A 44 -14.45 -8.44 6.84
CA GLY A 44 -14.14 -8.08 8.22
C GLY A 44 -12.64 -8.06 8.47
N HIS A 45 -11.88 -8.87 7.71
CA HIS A 45 -10.43 -8.96 7.82
C HIS A 45 -9.87 -9.68 6.60
N ALA A 46 -8.71 -9.25 6.14
CA ALA A 46 -7.97 -9.95 5.10
C ALA A 46 -6.48 -9.67 5.25
N GLU A 47 -5.68 -10.53 4.65
CA GLU A 47 -4.23 -10.32 4.58
C GLU A 47 -3.73 -10.53 3.17
N ILE A 48 -2.82 -9.66 2.77
CA ILE A 48 -2.09 -9.77 1.51
C ILE A 48 -0.60 -9.73 1.79
N LYS A 49 0.17 -10.28 0.87
CA LYS A 49 1.63 -10.24 0.92
C LYS A 49 2.13 -9.53 -0.32
N ILE A 50 2.98 -8.52 -0.12
CA ILE A 50 3.67 -7.82 -1.20
C ILE A 50 5.17 -8.00 -0.95
N GLY A 51 5.85 -8.74 -1.84
CA GLY A 51 7.24 -9.12 -1.58
C GLY A 51 7.34 -9.91 -0.28
N GLU A 52 8.12 -9.42 0.67
CA GLU A 52 8.27 -10.04 1.99
C GLU A 52 7.33 -9.44 3.04
N SER A 53 6.54 -8.44 2.69
CA SER A 53 5.75 -7.69 3.65
C SER A 53 4.30 -8.15 3.69
N ILE A 54 3.73 -8.14 4.88
CA ILE A 54 2.32 -8.48 5.11
C ILE A 54 1.56 -7.19 5.38
N ILE A 55 0.39 -7.05 4.76
CA ILE A 55 -0.53 -5.94 5.00
C ILE A 55 -1.89 -6.53 5.31
N GLN A 56 -2.49 -6.07 6.40
CA GLN A 56 -3.86 -6.42 6.78
C GLN A 56 -4.80 -5.35 6.26
N LEU A 57 -6.02 -5.74 5.92
CA LEU A 57 -7.02 -4.80 5.45
C LEU A 57 -8.43 -5.28 5.76
N SER A 58 -9.35 -4.33 5.79
CA SER A 58 -10.76 -4.60 5.96
C SER A 58 -11.61 -3.53 5.28
N ASP A 59 -12.89 -3.82 5.11
CA ASP A 59 -13.88 -2.79 4.83
C ASP A 59 -14.10 -1.90 6.05
N GLU A 60 -14.84 -0.82 5.85
CA GLU A 60 -15.16 0.10 6.95
C GLU A 60 -15.98 -0.60 8.04
N TRP A 61 -15.73 -0.19 9.27
CA TRP A 61 -16.48 -0.65 10.44
C TRP A 61 -16.79 0.57 11.32
N PRO A 62 -17.85 1.32 10.96
CA PRO A 62 -18.16 2.58 11.65
C PRO A 62 -18.39 2.42 13.16
N GLU A 63 -19.01 1.32 13.59
CA GLU A 63 -19.25 1.04 15.01
C GLU A 63 -17.95 0.93 15.81
N GLY A 64 -16.88 0.49 15.17
CA GLY A 64 -15.55 0.41 15.77
C GLY A 64 -14.67 1.62 15.47
N GLY A 65 -15.20 2.63 14.78
CA GLY A 65 -14.41 3.81 14.40
C GLY A 65 -13.43 3.56 13.28
N VAL A 66 -13.66 2.55 12.44
CA VAL A 66 -12.76 2.19 11.34
C VAL A 66 -13.30 2.73 10.03
N TYR A 67 -12.58 3.70 9.46
CA TYR A 67 -12.99 4.42 8.25
C TYR A 67 -11.87 4.44 7.22
N SER A 68 -12.24 4.47 5.93
CA SER A 68 -11.29 4.60 4.83
C SER A 68 -10.86 6.06 4.65
N PRO A 69 -9.73 6.30 3.97
CA PRO A 69 -9.31 7.66 3.65
C PRO A 69 -10.35 8.44 2.84
N LEU A 70 -11.13 7.75 1.99
CA LEU A 70 -12.17 8.41 1.19
C LEU A 70 -13.26 9.00 2.08
N THR A 71 -13.69 8.26 3.10
CA THR A 71 -14.70 8.72 4.06
C THR A 71 -14.14 9.84 4.93
N LEU A 72 -12.89 9.71 5.40
CA LEU A 72 -12.23 10.71 6.23
C LEU A 72 -11.79 11.95 5.45
N LYS A 73 -11.74 11.85 4.11
CA LYS A 73 -11.25 12.89 3.20
C LYS A 73 -9.79 13.24 3.45
N GLY A 74 -8.99 12.23 3.71
CA GLY A 74 -7.56 12.37 3.96
C GLY A 74 -7.00 11.17 4.70
N ASN A 75 -5.70 11.15 4.84
CA ASN A 75 -5.00 10.14 5.63
C ASN A 75 -3.76 10.75 6.28
N SER A 76 -3.30 10.13 7.36
CA SER A 76 -2.12 10.56 8.09
C SER A 76 -0.92 9.66 7.83
N CYS A 77 -1.08 8.66 6.95
CA CYS A 77 -0.07 7.63 6.74
C CYS A 77 0.11 7.39 5.24
N SER A 78 1.33 7.19 4.82
CA SER A 78 1.67 6.71 3.49
C SER A 78 2.37 5.38 3.61
N LEU A 79 2.25 4.56 2.58
CA LEU A 79 2.95 3.29 2.51
C LEU A 79 4.09 3.44 1.51
N THR A 80 5.26 2.98 1.88
CA THR A 80 6.43 3.01 1.01
C THR A 80 6.73 1.60 0.54
N LEU A 81 6.71 1.39 -0.77
CA LEU A 81 7.05 0.13 -1.39
C LEU A 81 8.43 0.27 -2.04
N VAL A 82 9.38 -0.53 -1.55
CA VAL A 82 10.72 -0.56 -2.12
C VAL A 82 10.70 -1.48 -3.34
N VAL A 83 11.11 -0.96 -4.48
CA VAL A 83 11.06 -1.66 -5.77
C VAL A 83 12.39 -1.50 -6.50
N ASP A 84 12.67 -2.42 -7.43
CA ASP A 84 13.88 -2.34 -8.24
C ASP A 84 13.79 -1.30 -9.34
N ASP A 85 12.60 -1.13 -9.93
CA ASP A 85 12.34 -0.20 -11.03
C ASP A 85 11.12 0.66 -10.72
N PRO A 86 11.31 1.85 -10.11
CA PRO A 86 10.18 2.73 -9.78
C PRO A 86 9.37 3.18 -10.98
N ASP A 87 10.00 3.39 -12.14
CA ASP A 87 9.28 3.82 -13.34
C ASP A 87 8.29 2.73 -13.79
N ALA A 88 8.74 1.49 -13.86
CA ALA A 88 7.88 0.38 -14.26
C ALA A 88 6.78 0.12 -13.22
N ALA A 89 7.12 0.18 -11.92
CA ALA A 89 6.14 -0.01 -10.85
C ALA A 89 5.08 1.10 -10.86
N PHE A 90 5.50 2.33 -11.09
CA PHE A 90 4.62 3.49 -11.19
C PHE A 90 3.64 3.34 -12.37
N GLU A 91 4.16 3.00 -13.55
CA GLU A 91 3.32 2.79 -14.73
C GLU A 91 2.31 1.66 -14.52
N ARG A 92 2.75 0.57 -13.89
CA ARG A 92 1.88 -0.56 -13.58
C ARG A 92 0.75 -0.16 -12.62
N ALA A 93 1.06 0.61 -11.59
CA ALA A 93 0.06 1.09 -10.62
C ALA A 93 -0.96 1.99 -11.29
N VAL A 94 -0.52 2.93 -12.13
CA VAL A 94 -1.41 3.84 -12.86
C VAL A 94 -2.28 3.07 -13.84
N ALA A 95 -1.71 2.10 -14.56
CA ALA A 95 -2.47 1.26 -15.48
C ALA A 95 -3.54 0.44 -14.75
N ALA A 96 -3.30 0.06 -13.50
CA ALA A 96 -4.26 -0.68 -12.68
C ALA A 96 -5.38 0.21 -12.10
N GLY A 97 -5.21 1.54 -12.13
CA GLY A 97 -6.24 2.47 -11.67
C GLY A 97 -5.80 3.52 -10.66
N ALA A 98 -4.53 3.53 -10.26
CA ALA A 98 -4.02 4.57 -9.36
C ALA A 98 -3.94 5.91 -10.08
N THR A 99 -4.03 6.99 -9.32
CA THR A 99 -3.80 8.34 -9.84
C THR A 99 -2.40 8.80 -9.45
N VAL A 100 -1.83 9.69 -10.29
CA VAL A 100 -0.51 10.23 -10.03
C VAL A 100 -0.59 11.22 -8.88
N ASP A 101 0.26 11.02 -7.87
CA ASP A 101 0.46 11.99 -6.81
C ASP A 101 1.71 12.83 -7.15
N ARG A 102 2.86 12.16 -7.30
CA ARG A 102 4.10 12.80 -7.74
C ARG A 102 4.80 11.94 -8.76
N GLN A 103 5.26 12.57 -9.85
CA GLN A 103 6.00 11.87 -10.89
C GLN A 103 7.30 11.28 -10.35
N VAL A 104 7.75 10.21 -10.98
CA VAL A 104 9.03 9.58 -10.64
C VAL A 104 10.17 10.55 -10.92
N ARG A 105 11.09 10.68 -9.97
CA ARG A 105 12.22 11.59 -10.05
C ARG A 105 13.39 11.08 -9.23
N ASP A 106 14.57 11.61 -9.49
CA ASP A 106 15.74 11.33 -8.70
C ASP A 106 15.85 12.29 -7.52
N GLU A 107 16.11 11.71 -6.35
CA GLU A 107 16.37 12.45 -5.10
C GLU A 107 17.66 11.91 -4.51
N PRO A 108 18.31 12.65 -3.58
CA PRO A 108 19.56 12.17 -2.96
C PRO A 108 19.43 10.79 -2.31
N TYR A 109 18.24 10.45 -1.79
CA TYR A 109 17.97 9.21 -1.10
C TYR A 109 17.49 8.09 -2.03
N GLY A 110 17.25 8.36 -3.29
CA GLY A 110 16.82 7.35 -4.26
C GLY A 110 15.93 7.89 -5.35
N ARG A 111 15.46 6.99 -6.20
CA ARG A 111 14.51 7.33 -7.25
C ARG A 111 13.10 6.99 -6.77
N ILE A 112 12.20 7.96 -6.80
CA ILE A 112 10.89 7.85 -6.13
C ILE A 112 9.78 8.52 -6.93
N GLY A 113 8.63 7.91 -6.91
CA GLY A 113 7.36 8.50 -7.33
C GLY A 113 6.28 8.08 -6.35
N SER A 114 5.11 8.71 -6.41
CA SER A 114 4.01 8.32 -5.56
C SER A 114 2.68 8.35 -6.30
N THR A 115 1.80 7.45 -5.89
CA THR A 115 0.46 7.31 -6.44
C THR A 115 -0.55 7.29 -5.31
N ASN A 116 -1.80 7.64 -5.63
CA ASN A 116 -2.93 7.40 -4.74
C ASN A 116 -3.72 6.25 -5.33
N ASP A 117 -4.02 5.25 -4.52
CA ASP A 117 -4.83 4.15 -4.99
C ASP A 117 -6.31 4.55 -5.04
N PRO A 118 -7.18 3.74 -5.68
CA PRO A 118 -8.60 4.09 -5.79
C PRO A 118 -9.34 4.14 -4.45
N PHE A 119 -8.69 3.67 -3.37
CA PHE A 119 -9.26 3.61 -2.02
C PHE A 119 -8.74 4.73 -1.12
N GLY A 120 -7.92 5.63 -1.69
CA GLY A 120 -7.42 6.82 -1.02
C GLY A 120 -6.08 6.66 -0.31
N HIS A 121 -5.46 5.49 -0.36
CA HIS A 121 -4.15 5.28 0.26
C HIS A 121 -3.05 5.76 -0.68
N ARG A 122 -2.05 6.46 -0.09
CA ARG A 122 -0.88 6.92 -0.82
C ARG A 122 0.23 5.87 -0.75
N TRP A 123 0.82 5.59 -1.91
CA TRP A 123 1.94 4.66 -2.04
C TRP A 123 3.12 5.37 -2.67
N ALA A 124 4.22 5.45 -1.94
CA ALA A 124 5.50 5.86 -2.50
C ALA A 124 6.20 4.62 -3.06
N LEU A 125 6.73 4.74 -4.26
CA LEU A 125 7.44 3.66 -4.95
C LEU A 125 8.89 4.11 -5.09
N ILE A 126 9.82 3.41 -4.43
CA ILE A 126 11.18 3.88 -4.30
C ILE A 126 12.22 2.77 -4.55
N ARG A 127 13.29 3.16 -5.25
CA ARG A 127 14.55 2.43 -5.23
C ARG A 127 15.52 3.28 -4.43
N MET A 128 15.93 2.78 -3.26
CA MET A 128 16.81 3.51 -2.36
C MET A 128 18.22 3.62 -2.93
N ALA A 129 18.84 4.78 -2.75
CA ALA A 129 20.25 4.96 -3.10
C ALA A 129 21.13 4.13 -2.15
N GLU A 130 22.11 3.42 -2.71
CA GLU A 130 22.99 2.56 -1.93
C GLU A 130 23.93 3.35 -1.01
N ASP A 131 24.31 4.54 -1.46
CA ASP A 131 25.30 5.40 -0.80
C ASP A 131 24.69 6.61 -0.10
N TRP A 132 23.37 6.59 0.16
CA TRP A 132 22.72 7.71 0.81
C TRP A 132 23.16 7.86 2.26
N ASP A 133 23.58 9.09 2.60
CA ASP A 133 23.96 9.46 3.95
C ASP A 133 22.98 10.52 4.47
N PRO A 134 22.16 10.19 5.50
CA PRO A 134 21.22 11.16 6.08
C PRO A 134 21.90 12.44 6.59
N GLU A 135 23.14 12.34 7.04
CA GLU A 135 23.88 13.52 7.55
C GLU A 135 24.12 14.56 6.45
N ALA A 136 24.23 14.10 5.19
CA ALA A 136 24.40 15.02 4.05
C ALA A 136 23.15 15.84 3.75
N MET A 137 21.99 15.47 4.34
CA MET A 137 20.72 16.15 4.13
C MET A 137 20.43 17.26 5.16
N LYS A 138 21.29 17.38 6.18
CA LYS A 138 21.10 18.37 7.26
C LYS A 138 21.60 19.74 6.88
#